data_150444fad1f341709e95636e7819bec6
#
_entry.id   150444fad1f341709e95636e7819bec6
#
_cell.length_a   1.000
_cell.length_b   1.000
_cell.length_c   1.000
_cell.angle_alpha   90.00
_cell.angle_beta   90.00
_cell.angle_gamma   90.00
#
_symmetry.space_group_name_H-M   'P 1'
#
loop_
_entity.id
_entity.type
_entity.pdbx_description
1 polymer ?
#
loop_
_entity_poly.entity_id
_entity_poly.type
_entity_poly.pdbx_seq_one_letter_code
_entity_poly.pdbx_strand_id
1 'polypeptide(L)'
;MRVITGKARGVQLKTPNGMLTRPTADRVKEALFSVIQFDIPGSRVLDLFGGTGQLGIEALSRGAKSAVFVDAREDACKLIRENLKRTRLQEDARVIRSDYLDYLSRCREQYDIIFLDPPYAEVFLENSLNRITEIDILHSGGIIVAERPLGKELPWDYPGYTRSRDYPYGKILLTFYRKDGGSQETI
;
A
#
# COMPACT_ATOMS: atom_id res chain seq x y z
N MET A 1 -12.53 -11.09 -5.34
CA MET A 1 -11.14 -10.65 -4.99
C MET A 1 -10.44 -11.79 -4.30
N ARG A 2 -9.20 -12.10 -4.66
CA ARG A 2 -8.44 -13.24 -4.11
C ARG A 2 -6.96 -12.85 -3.93
N VAL A 3 -6.25 -13.61 -3.13
CA VAL A 3 -4.78 -13.56 -3.07
C VAL A 3 -4.21 -14.21 -4.33
N ILE A 4 -3.30 -13.52 -5.02
CA ILE A 4 -2.79 -13.95 -6.33
C ILE A 4 -1.61 -14.91 -6.18
N THR A 5 -0.70 -14.60 -5.27
CA THR A 5 0.58 -15.34 -5.16
C THR A 5 0.98 -15.55 -3.69
N GLY A 6 1.93 -16.46 -3.45
CA GLY A 6 2.55 -16.68 -2.14
C GLY A 6 1.81 -17.67 -1.25
N LYS A 7 2.04 -17.58 0.07
CA LYS A 7 1.58 -18.53 1.09
C LYS A 7 0.06 -18.73 1.14
N ALA A 8 -0.70 -17.67 0.83
CA ALA A 8 -2.16 -17.66 0.84
C ALA A 8 -2.77 -17.65 -0.59
N ARG A 9 -2.02 -18.04 -1.62
CA ARG A 9 -2.50 -18.06 -3.01
C ARG A 9 -3.85 -18.73 -3.16
N GLY A 10 -4.78 -18.08 -3.89
CA GLY A 10 -6.10 -18.58 -4.21
C GLY A 10 -7.15 -18.34 -3.13
N VAL A 11 -6.78 -17.94 -1.92
CA VAL A 11 -7.74 -17.66 -0.84
C VAL A 11 -8.61 -16.47 -1.24
N GLN A 12 -9.93 -16.67 -1.19
CA GLN A 12 -10.92 -15.63 -1.45
C GLN A 12 -11.00 -14.67 -0.27
N LEU A 13 -10.83 -13.39 -0.54
CA LEU A 13 -11.03 -12.31 0.44
C LEU A 13 -12.49 -11.90 0.46
N LYS A 14 -13.03 -11.67 1.64
CA LYS A 14 -14.34 -11.03 1.81
C LYS A 14 -14.27 -9.58 1.31
N THR A 15 -15.35 -9.12 0.71
CA THR A 15 -15.56 -7.75 0.25
C THR A 15 -16.86 -7.20 0.84
N PRO A 16 -17.03 -5.89 0.97
CA PRO A 16 -18.30 -5.32 1.36
C PRO A 16 -19.43 -5.76 0.43
N ASN A 17 -20.65 -5.91 0.97
CA ASN A 17 -21.82 -6.28 0.19
C ASN A 17 -22.03 -5.29 -0.97
N GLY A 18 -22.24 -5.81 -2.18
CA GLY A 18 -22.46 -5.01 -3.39
C GLY A 18 -21.20 -4.61 -4.17
N MET A 19 -20.00 -4.85 -3.65
CA MET A 19 -18.78 -4.73 -4.45
C MET A 19 -18.56 -5.98 -5.29
N LEU A 20 -18.90 -5.90 -6.57
CA LEU A 20 -18.48 -6.90 -7.56
C LEU A 20 -16.95 -6.80 -7.72
N THR A 21 -16.28 -7.90 -7.46
CA THR A 21 -14.85 -8.04 -7.76
C THR A 21 -14.68 -7.99 -9.27
N ARG A 22 -14.20 -6.85 -9.79
CA ARG A 22 -13.96 -6.70 -11.21
C ARG A 22 -12.67 -7.43 -11.58
N PRO A 23 -12.63 -8.19 -12.70
CA PRO A 23 -11.39 -8.76 -13.24
C PRO A 23 -10.27 -7.74 -13.43
N THR A 24 -10.64 -6.46 -13.63
CA THR A 24 -9.71 -5.34 -13.72
C THR A 24 -8.90 -5.14 -12.43
N ALA A 25 -9.53 -5.28 -11.25
CA ALA A 25 -8.84 -5.10 -9.97
C ALA A 25 -7.76 -6.17 -9.74
N ASP A 26 -8.00 -7.44 -10.11
CA ASP A 26 -7.01 -8.49 -10.01
C ASP A 26 -5.82 -8.23 -10.95
N ARG A 27 -6.07 -7.75 -12.19
CA ARG A 27 -5.01 -7.40 -13.15
C ARG A 27 -4.15 -6.21 -12.69
N VAL A 28 -4.79 -5.16 -12.14
CA VAL A 28 -4.06 -4.01 -11.58
C VAL A 28 -3.16 -4.47 -10.45
N LYS A 29 -3.69 -5.30 -9.54
CA LYS A 29 -2.92 -5.86 -8.44
C LYS A 29 -1.77 -6.75 -8.92
N GLU A 30 -1.98 -7.64 -9.91
CA GLU A 30 -0.91 -8.43 -10.53
C GLU A 30 0.20 -7.57 -11.08
N ALA A 31 -0.15 -6.52 -11.82
CA ALA A 31 0.79 -5.60 -12.42
C ALA A 31 1.59 -4.81 -11.37
N LEU A 32 0.90 -4.27 -10.35
CA LEU A 32 1.53 -3.59 -9.22
C LEU A 32 2.59 -4.48 -8.59
N PHE A 33 2.19 -5.69 -8.19
CA PHE A 33 3.09 -6.63 -7.51
C PHE A 33 4.18 -7.23 -8.42
N SER A 34 4.03 -7.19 -9.73
CA SER A 34 5.10 -7.53 -10.67
C SER A 34 6.20 -6.47 -10.69
N VAL A 35 5.83 -5.20 -10.58
CA VAL A 35 6.81 -4.09 -10.54
C VAL A 35 7.66 -4.14 -9.28
N ILE A 36 7.05 -4.41 -8.12
CA ILE A 36 7.74 -4.38 -6.82
C ILE A 36 8.14 -5.77 -6.29
N GLN A 37 8.12 -6.81 -7.13
CA GLN A 37 8.28 -8.20 -6.68
C GLN A 37 9.57 -8.47 -5.89
N PHE A 38 10.64 -7.76 -6.18
CA PHE A 38 11.93 -7.89 -5.51
C PHE A 38 12.05 -7.05 -4.24
N ASP A 39 11.15 -6.07 -4.03
CA ASP A 39 11.10 -5.22 -2.85
C ASP A 39 10.30 -5.86 -1.69
N ILE A 40 9.48 -6.90 -1.98
CA ILE A 40 8.54 -7.47 -1.02
C ILE A 40 9.17 -8.38 0.03
N PRO A 41 10.06 -9.34 -0.34
CA PRO A 41 10.56 -10.30 0.64
C PRO A 41 11.26 -9.62 1.82
N GLY A 42 10.78 -9.91 3.05
CA GLY A 42 11.32 -9.33 4.27
C GLY A 42 10.91 -7.88 4.58
N SER A 43 10.14 -7.24 3.70
CA SER A 43 9.74 -5.83 3.84
C SER A 43 8.75 -5.59 4.98
N ARG A 44 8.80 -4.39 5.54
CA ARG A 44 7.80 -3.83 6.46
C ARG A 44 6.85 -2.95 5.64
N VAL A 45 5.58 -3.29 5.66
CA VAL A 45 4.56 -2.70 4.79
C VAL A 45 3.59 -1.82 5.58
N LEU A 46 3.24 -0.67 5.03
CA LEU A 46 2.11 0.16 5.48
C LEU A 46 1.04 0.19 4.38
N ASP A 47 -0.17 -0.22 4.71
CA ASP A 47 -1.38 -0.08 3.88
C ASP A 47 -2.23 1.02 4.53
N LEU A 48 -2.07 2.28 4.06
CA LEU A 48 -2.57 3.48 4.75
C LEU A 48 -4.08 3.69 4.56
N PHE A 49 -4.68 3.03 3.58
CA PHE A 49 -6.12 3.04 3.30
C PHE A 49 -6.61 1.62 3.11
N GLY A 50 -6.53 0.83 4.19
CA GLY A 50 -6.60 -0.63 4.16
C GLY A 50 -7.81 -1.23 3.46
N GLY A 51 -9.00 -0.65 3.59
CA GLY A 51 -10.21 -1.11 2.92
C GLY A 51 -10.54 -2.57 3.20
N THR A 52 -10.29 -3.46 2.24
CA THR A 52 -10.42 -4.92 2.38
C THR A 52 -9.14 -5.60 2.88
N GLY A 53 -8.03 -4.87 2.95
CA GLY A 53 -6.70 -5.39 3.26
C GLY A 53 -5.99 -6.04 2.08
N GLN A 54 -6.51 -5.92 0.86
CA GLN A 54 -6.04 -6.69 -0.28
C GLN A 54 -4.56 -6.49 -0.63
N LEU A 55 -4.03 -5.26 -0.48
CA LEU A 55 -2.64 -4.95 -0.85
C LEU A 55 -1.68 -5.45 0.24
N GLY A 56 -1.92 -5.11 1.49
CA GLY A 56 -1.09 -5.58 2.59
C GLY A 56 -1.12 -7.10 2.76
N ILE A 57 -2.29 -7.75 2.58
CA ILE A 57 -2.42 -9.22 2.62
C ILE A 57 -1.66 -9.88 1.46
N GLU A 58 -1.73 -9.32 0.26
CA GLU A 58 -0.95 -9.83 -0.89
C GLU A 58 0.56 -9.71 -0.61
N ALA A 59 1.02 -8.59 -0.05
CA ALA A 59 2.42 -8.40 0.34
C ALA A 59 2.87 -9.44 1.39
N LEU A 60 2.10 -9.65 2.45
CA LEU A 60 2.36 -10.69 3.46
C LEU A 60 2.41 -12.09 2.84
N SER A 61 1.47 -12.40 1.94
CA SER A 61 1.45 -13.68 1.23
C SER A 61 2.71 -13.92 0.40
N ARG A 62 3.29 -12.86 -0.16
CA ARG A 62 4.52 -12.89 -0.97
C ARG A 62 5.81 -12.82 -0.14
N GLY A 63 5.71 -12.78 1.19
CA GLY A 63 6.87 -12.87 2.09
C GLY A 63 7.30 -11.53 2.70
N ALA A 64 6.46 -10.51 2.71
CA ALA A 64 6.69 -9.35 3.58
C ALA A 64 6.81 -9.82 5.05
N LYS A 65 7.70 -9.16 5.80
CA LYS A 65 7.95 -9.47 7.22
C LYS A 65 6.77 -9.09 8.10
N SER A 66 6.17 -7.95 7.83
CA SER A 66 5.02 -7.46 8.59
C SER A 66 4.22 -6.44 7.77
N ALA A 67 2.93 -6.29 8.12
CA ALA A 67 2.09 -5.24 7.54
C ALA A 67 1.26 -4.52 8.60
N VAL A 68 1.21 -3.20 8.51
CA VAL A 68 0.31 -2.34 9.25
C VAL A 68 -0.79 -1.86 8.33
N PHE A 69 -2.04 -2.08 8.74
CA PHE A 69 -3.22 -1.65 8.02
C PHE A 69 -3.87 -0.50 8.78
N VAL A 70 -4.14 0.60 8.12
CA VAL A 70 -4.82 1.75 8.68
C VAL A 70 -6.10 2.01 7.89
N ASP A 71 -7.22 2.18 8.59
CA ASP A 71 -8.48 2.62 8.00
C ASP A 71 -9.29 3.39 9.07
N ALA A 72 -9.96 4.45 8.67
CA ALA A 72 -10.78 5.23 9.59
C ALA A 72 -12.08 4.51 9.98
N ARG A 73 -12.56 3.61 9.13
CA ARG A 73 -13.84 2.92 9.28
C ARG A 73 -13.68 1.61 10.08
N GLU A 74 -14.55 1.45 11.06
CA GLU A 74 -14.57 0.24 11.88
C GLU A 74 -14.94 -1.03 11.10
N ASP A 75 -15.88 -0.92 10.17
CA ASP A 75 -16.30 -2.05 9.32
C ASP A 75 -15.15 -2.54 8.42
N ALA A 76 -14.36 -1.61 7.87
CA ALA A 76 -13.15 -1.96 7.12
C ALA A 76 -12.11 -2.66 8.01
N CYS A 77 -11.84 -2.13 9.21
CA CYS A 77 -10.92 -2.79 10.15
C CYS A 77 -11.39 -4.19 10.56
N LYS A 78 -12.68 -4.40 10.76
CA LYS A 78 -13.25 -5.75 11.02
C LYS A 78 -13.03 -6.66 9.83
N LEU A 79 -13.30 -6.16 8.63
CA LEU A 79 -13.14 -6.92 7.38
C LEU A 79 -11.68 -7.33 7.15
N ILE A 80 -10.73 -6.41 7.37
CA ILE A 80 -9.29 -6.72 7.28
C ILE A 80 -8.92 -7.85 8.24
N ARG A 81 -9.36 -7.78 9.52
CA ARG A 81 -9.06 -8.82 10.51
C ARG A 81 -9.66 -10.18 10.12
N GLU A 82 -10.87 -10.19 9.54
CA GLU A 82 -11.48 -11.43 9.02
C GLU A 82 -10.67 -11.99 7.84
N ASN A 83 -10.24 -11.15 6.91
CA ASN A 83 -9.44 -11.57 5.77
C ASN A 83 -8.05 -12.07 6.19
N LEU A 84 -7.42 -11.45 7.17
CA LEU A 84 -6.16 -11.92 7.77
C LEU A 84 -6.31 -13.30 8.40
N LYS A 85 -7.40 -13.56 9.15
CA LYS A 85 -7.70 -14.89 9.69
C LYS A 85 -7.92 -15.94 8.59
N ARG A 86 -8.66 -15.59 7.53
CA ARG A 86 -8.90 -16.49 6.39
C ARG A 86 -7.62 -16.89 5.66
N THR A 87 -6.68 -15.97 5.57
CA THR A 87 -5.37 -16.18 4.93
C THR A 87 -4.31 -16.73 5.88
N ARG A 88 -4.60 -16.83 7.19
CA ARG A 88 -3.67 -17.24 8.26
C ARG A 88 -2.41 -16.37 8.34
N LEU A 89 -2.60 -15.06 8.10
CA LEU A 89 -1.51 -14.06 8.10
C LEU A 89 -1.64 -13.02 9.24
N GLN A 90 -2.50 -13.31 10.25
CA GLN A 90 -2.79 -12.35 11.33
C GLN A 90 -1.60 -12.11 12.28
N GLU A 91 -0.68 -13.07 12.41
CA GLU A 91 0.48 -12.93 13.31
C GLU A 91 1.50 -11.89 12.83
N ASP A 92 1.57 -11.69 11.52
CA ASP A 92 2.47 -10.73 10.87
C ASP A 92 1.78 -9.38 10.58
N ALA A 93 0.58 -9.17 11.14
CA ALA A 93 -0.28 -8.05 10.79
C ALA A 93 -0.77 -7.26 12.00
N ARG A 94 -0.85 -5.93 11.84
CA ARG A 94 -1.46 -5.03 12.82
C ARG A 94 -2.51 -4.17 12.14
N VAL A 95 -3.73 -4.13 12.68
CA VAL A 95 -4.86 -3.36 12.14
C VAL A 95 -5.22 -2.24 13.10
N ILE A 96 -5.07 -1.01 12.63
CA ILE A 96 -5.26 0.22 13.41
C ILE A 96 -6.45 0.98 12.83
N ARG A 97 -7.46 1.26 13.69
CA ARG A 97 -8.53 2.18 13.35
C ARG A 97 -8.07 3.59 13.64
N SER A 98 -7.83 4.38 12.59
CA SER A 98 -7.41 5.77 12.70
C SER A 98 -7.70 6.53 11.40
N ASP A 99 -7.91 7.83 11.49
CA ASP A 99 -7.71 8.69 10.34
C ASP A 99 -6.25 8.63 9.90
N TYR A 100 -5.99 8.77 8.60
CA TYR A 100 -4.65 8.62 8.03
C TYR A 100 -3.69 9.72 8.51
N LEU A 101 -4.14 10.98 8.65
CA LEU A 101 -3.30 12.07 9.16
C LEU A 101 -3.02 11.92 10.65
N ASP A 102 -4.01 11.48 11.43
CA ASP A 102 -3.82 11.20 12.86
C ASP A 102 -2.81 10.06 13.06
N TYR A 103 -2.89 9.02 12.24
CA TYR A 103 -1.91 7.95 12.26
C TYR A 103 -0.51 8.48 11.91
N LEU A 104 -0.37 9.18 10.78
CA LEU A 104 0.92 9.71 10.34
C LEU A 104 1.52 10.70 11.34
N SER A 105 0.70 11.51 12.03
CA SER A 105 1.18 12.47 13.03
C SER A 105 1.88 11.82 14.23
N ARG A 106 1.51 10.57 14.54
CA ARG A 106 2.03 9.79 15.67
C ARG A 106 2.99 8.68 15.26
N CYS A 107 3.13 8.44 13.94
CA CYS A 107 3.97 7.38 13.43
C CYS A 107 5.45 7.65 13.76
N ARG A 108 6.12 6.61 14.28
CA ARG A 108 7.57 6.60 14.57
C ARG A 108 8.25 5.38 13.95
N GLU A 109 7.45 4.55 13.26
CA GLU A 109 7.95 3.36 12.58
C GLU A 109 8.38 3.74 11.17
N GLN A 110 9.34 2.98 10.65
CA GLN A 110 9.76 3.09 9.25
C GLN A 110 9.32 1.87 8.47
N TYR A 111 9.05 2.08 7.19
CA TYR A 111 8.53 1.09 6.26
C TYR A 111 9.43 0.97 5.04
N ASP A 112 9.39 -0.19 4.40
CA ASP A 112 10.04 -0.44 3.12
C ASP A 112 9.08 -0.20 1.95
N ILE A 113 7.77 -0.46 2.19
CA ILE A 113 6.72 -0.28 1.19
C ILE A 113 5.53 0.43 1.83
N ILE A 114 5.02 1.48 1.19
CA ILE A 114 3.79 2.17 1.60
C ILE A 114 2.79 2.14 0.45
N PHE A 115 1.62 1.55 0.67
CA PHE A 115 0.51 1.58 -0.27
C PHE A 115 -0.44 2.74 0.04
N LEU A 116 -0.80 3.49 -1.01
CA LEU A 116 -1.75 4.60 -0.99
C LEU A 116 -2.84 4.33 -2.03
N ASP A 117 -3.98 3.78 -1.60
CA ASP A 117 -5.20 3.55 -2.39
C ASP A 117 -6.38 4.23 -1.69
N PRO A 118 -6.38 5.58 -1.60
CA PRO A 118 -7.44 6.30 -0.90
C PRO A 118 -8.76 6.25 -1.66
N PRO A 119 -9.92 6.42 -0.96
CA PRO A 119 -11.17 6.68 -1.64
C PRO A 119 -11.04 7.94 -2.50
N TYR A 120 -11.71 7.99 -3.65
CA TYR A 120 -11.56 8.93 -4.78
C TYR A 120 -11.48 10.45 -4.50
N ALA A 121 -11.31 10.88 -3.26
CA ALA A 121 -11.09 12.27 -2.91
C ALA A 121 -9.63 12.67 -3.15
N GLU A 122 -9.43 13.58 -4.08
CA GLU A 122 -8.13 14.05 -4.57
C GLU A 122 -7.15 14.49 -3.49
N VAL A 123 -7.68 15.08 -2.42
CA VAL A 123 -6.89 15.66 -1.33
C VAL A 123 -6.15 14.61 -0.50
N PHE A 124 -6.70 13.39 -0.36
CA PHE A 124 -6.11 12.37 0.51
C PHE A 124 -4.74 11.91 0.03
N LEU A 125 -4.59 11.71 -1.28
CA LEU A 125 -3.35 11.18 -1.84
C LEU A 125 -2.21 12.19 -1.73
N GLU A 126 -2.45 13.44 -2.11
CA GLU A 126 -1.47 14.52 -2.03
C GLU A 126 -1.06 14.82 -0.58
N ASN A 127 -2.04 14.93 0.33
CA ASN A 127 -1.77 15.13 1.75
C ASN A 127 -0.97 13.96 2.35
N SER A 128 -1.27 12.72 1.95
CA SER A 128 -0.51 11.55 2.40
C SER A 128 0.94 11.61 1.94
N LEU A 129 1.17 11.91 0.65
CA LEU A 129 2.51 12.02 0.09
C LEU A 129 3.30 13.13 0.78
N ASN A 130 2.72 14.34 0.89
CA ASN A 130 3.34 15.45 1.60
C ASN A 130 3.74 15.07 3.03
N ARG A 131 2.80 14.46 3.76
CA ARG A 131 3.06 14.10 5.16
C ARG A 131 4.08 12.99 5.32
N ILE A 132 4.03 11.94 4.48
CA ILE A 132 4.99 10.84 4.51
C ILE A 132 6.39 11.34 4.23
N THR A 133 6.57 12.20 3.24
CA THR A 133 7.88 12.74 2.87
C THR A 133 8.40 13.72 3.93
N GLU A 134 7.53 14.50 4.57
CA GLU A 134 7.88 15.41 5.66
C GLU A 134 8.40 14.67 6.91
N ILE A 135 7.68 13.62 7.34
CA ILE A 135 8.04 12.86 8.56
C ILE A 135 9.05 11.73 8.31
N ASP A 136 9.37 11.51 7.04
CA ASP A 136 10.42 10.60 6.58
C ASP A 136 10.33 9.16 7.11
N ILE A 137 9.15 8.55 7.00
CA ILE A 137 8.87 7.19 7.49
C ILE A 137 9.16 6.07 6.49
N LEU A 138 9.77 6.38 5.34
CA LEU A 138 10.21 5.38 4.37
C LEU A 138 11.71 5.11 4.53
N HIS A 139 12.11 3.85 4.55
CA HIS A 139 13.53 3.48 4.53
C HIS A 139 14.21 3.94 3.23
N SER A 140 15.51 4.18 3.29
CA SER A 140 16.33 4.41 2.10
C SER A 140 16.16 3.27 1.09
N GLY A 141 15.90 3.60 -0.17
CA GLY A 141 15.55 2.63 -1.22
C GLY A 141 14.12 2.09 -1.15
N GLY A 142 13.34 2.44 -0.14
CA GLY A 142 11.94 2.06 -0.01
C GLY A 142 11.05 2.67 -1.08
N ILE A 143 9.81 2.20 -1.18
CA ILE A 143 8.90 2.57 -2.26
C ILE A 143 7.50 2.95 -1.74
N ILE A 144 6.95 4.04 -2.28
CA ILE A 144 5.54 4.39 -2.14
C ILE A 144 4.83 4.00 -3.42
N VAL A 145 3.73 3.29 -3.31
CA VAL A 145 2.86 2.90 -4.42
C VAL A 145 1.54 3.63 -4.28
N ALA A 146 1.25 4.53 -5.22
CA ALA A 146 0.05 5.35 -5.23
C ALA A 146 -0.89 4.93 -6.36
N GLU A 147 -2.13 4.56 -6.02
CA GLU A 147 -3.20 4.34 -6.97
C GLU A 147 -4.02 5.62 -7.12
N ARG A 148 -4.24 6.05 -8.38
CA ARG A 148 -4.98 7.28 -8.69
C ARG A 148 -5.80 7.17 -9.96
N PRO A 149 -6.87 7.98 -10.12
CA PRO A 149 -7.60 8.06 -11.38
C PRO A 149 -6.73 8.57 -12.52
N LEU A 150 -7.01 8.09 -13.74
CA LEU A 150 -6.42 8.64 -14.95
C LEU A 150 -6.81 10.12 -15.09
N GLY A 151 -5.85 10.96 -15.49
CA GLY A 151 -6.05 12.41 -15.70
C GLY A 151 -5.83 13.26 -14.47
N LYS A 152 -5.54 12.65 -13.31
CA LYS A 152 -5.13 13.39 -12.13
C LYS A 152 -3.60 13.53 -12.09
N GLU A 153 -3.12 14.78 -12.04
CA GLU A 153 -1.71 15.07 -11.86
C GLU A 153 -1.30 14.96 -10.37
N LEU A 154 -0.11 14.44 -10.12
CA LEU A 154 0.55 14.48 -8.82
C LEU A 154 1.87 15.21 -8.98
N PRO A 155 2.38 15.86 -7.90
CA PRO A 155 3.70 16.46 -7.92
C PRO A 155 4.75 15.47 -8.43
N TRP A 156 5.66 15.95 -9.29
CA TRP A 156 6.75 15.13 -9.81
C TRP A 156 7.84 14.94 -8.78
N ASP A 157 8.11 15.97 -8.01
CA ASP A 157 9.27 16.05 -7.14
C ASP A 157 8.85 16.16 -5.68
N TYR A 158 9.35 15.22 -4.88
CA TYR A 158 9.45 15.34 -3.45
C TYR A 158 10.93 15.25 -3.09
N PRO A 159 11.49 16.17 -2.29
CA PRO A 159 12.91 16.14 -1.91
C PRO A 159 13.31 14.78 -1.36
N GLY A 160 14.34 14.16 -1.94
CA GLY A 160 14.81 12.83 -1.55
C GLY A 160 13.99 11.64 -2.07
N TYR A 161 13.08 11.89 -3.02
CA TYR A 161 12.28 10.86 -3.66
C TYR A 161 12.28 11.02 -5.17
N THR A 162 12.53 9.93 -5.87
CA THR A 162 12.45 9.87 -7.34
C THR A 162 11.14 9.22 -7.77
N ARG A 163 10.32 9.94 -8.56
CA ARG A 163 9.12 9.38 -9.19
C ARG A 163 9.49 8.56 -10.42
N SER A 164 8.98 7.35 -10.51
CA SER A 164 9.05 6.53 -11.72
C SER A 164 7.96 6.94 -12.73
N ARG A 165 8.02 6.34 -13.92
CA ARG A 165 6.93 6.47 -14.91
C ARG A 165 5.62 5.93 -14.35
N ASP A 166 4.50 6.49 -14.80
CA ASP A 166 3.17 5.98 -14.50
C ASP A 166 2.85 4.72 -15.32
N TYR A 167 2.08 3.83 -14.72
CA TYR A 167 1.59 2.61 -15.36
C TYR A 167 0.07 2.67 -15.47
N PRO A 168 -0.48 2.91 -16.69
CA PRO A 168 -1.93 3.01 -16.88
C PRO A 168 -2.59 1.63 -16.95
N TYR A 169 -3.68 1.46 -16.21
CA TYR A 169 -4.54 0.28 -16.21
C TYR A 169 -6.01 0.69 -16.30
N GLY A 170 -6.53 0.81 -17.52
CA GLY A 170 -7.89 1.29 -17.75
C GLY A 170 -8.07 2.73 -17.29
N LYS A 171 -8.86 2.94 -16.21
CA LYS A 171 -9.12 4.27 -15.64
C LYS A 171 -8.20 4.61 -14.45
N ILE A 172 -7.25 3.76 -14.15
CA ILE A 172 -6.36 3.85 -13.00
C ILE A 172 -4.93 4.06 -13.47
N LEU A 173 -4.17 4.86 -12.74
CA LEU A 173 -2.72 4.99 -12.86
C LEU A 173 -2.08 4.49 -11.56
N LEU A 174 -1.05 3.65 -11.70
CA LEU A 174 -0.13 3.33 -10.63
C LEU A 174 1.10 4.21 -10.76
N THR A 175 1.38 4.99 -9.72
CA THR A 175 2.55 5.86 -9.61
C THR A 175 3.44 5.34 -8.49
N PHE A 176 4.74 5.30 -8.73
CA PHE A 176 5.72 4.82 -7.75
C PHE A 176 6.70 5.95 -7.42
N TYR A 177 6.94 6.17 -6.13
CA TYR A 177 8.00 7.03 -5.63
C TYR A 177 8.99 6.16 -4.87
N ARG A 178 10.26 6.24 -5.23
CA ARG A 178 11.34 5.56 -4.52
C ARG A 178 12.13 6.58 -3.72
N LYS A 179 12.36 6.30 -2.45
CA LYS A 179 13.26 7.12 -1.64
C LYS A 179 14.69 6.88 -2.11
N ASP A 180 15.41 7.98 -2.35
CA ASP A 180 16.78 7.92 -2.80
C ASP A 180 17.65 7.15 -1.79
N GLY A 181 18.54 6.30 -2.27
CA GLY A 181 19.55 5.68 -1.44
C GLY A 181 20.47 6.79 -0.93
N GLY A 182 20.54 6.98 0.36
CA GLY A 182 21.52 7.91 0.92
C GLY A 182 22.88 7.62 0.28
N SER A 183 23.49 8.64 -0.26
CA SER A 183 24.84 8.54 -0.78
C SER A 183 25.69 7.89 0.29
N GLN A 184 26.24 6.70 0.04
CA GLN A 184 27.39 6.27 0.81
C GLN A 184 28.45 7.34 0.53
N GLU A 185 28.66 8.24 1.47
CA GLU A 185 29.87 9.04 1.50
C GLU A 185 31.02 8.03 1.49
N THR A 186 31.62 7.89 0.31
CA THR A 186 32.88 7.18 0.17
C THR A 186 33.92 8.04 0.88
N ILE A 187 34.28 7.65 2.08
CA ILE A 187 35.46 8.15 2.80
C ILE A 187 36.71 7.56 2.15
#